data_c32fdb67f9583533c1e9ee8e74666181
#
_entry.id   c32fdb67f9583533c1e9ee8e74666181
#
_cell.length_a   1.000
_cell.length_b   1.000
_cell.length_c   1.000
_cell.angle_alpha   90.00
_cell.angle_beta   90.00
_cell.angle_gamma   90.00
#
_symmetry.space_group_name_H-M   'P 1'
#
loop_
_entity.id
_entity.type
_entity.pdbx_description
1 polymer ?
#
loop_
_entity_poly.entity_id
_entity_poly.type
_entity_poly.pdbx_seq_one_letter_code
_entity_poly.pdbx_strand_id
1 'polypeptide(L)'
;MKFYQQYLDHLYQQVPVGDPLQQFARGYEDYLQCPLQPLMDNLESQTYEVFEKDPVKYSEYEKAIKAALMDLVKEEELDKKELVLIVVGAGRGPLVRAALRASEASRRKIRVFAVEKNPNAVITLQQQQLEMWGDLVTVVSSDMRDWNPPEEDYADILVSELLGSFGDNELSPECLDGAQKFLKPGGISIPYSYTSYIGPLQSSKLYNEVRNCKDETKHPLANFETPYVVHFQVNEKFLHHR
;
A
#
# COMPACT_ATOMS: atom_id res chain seq x y z
N MET A 1 11.17 -45.83 -6.59
CA MET A 1 10.45 -44.53 -6.41
C MET A 1 10.96 -43.73 -5.23
N LYS A 2 11.11 -44.29 -4.04
CA LYS A 2 11.54 -43.56 -2.81
C LYS A 2 12.87 -42.81 -2.97
N PHE A 3 13.86 -43.36 -3.67
CA PHE A 3 15.14 -42.71 -3.95
C PHE A 3 15.02 -41.45 -4.85
N TYR A 4 14.16 -41.51 -5.85
CA TYR A 4 13.91 -40.36 -6.73
C TYR A 4 13.21 -39.25 -5.98
N GLN A 5 12.27 -39.58 -5.12
CA GLN A 5 11.61 -38.60 -4.26
C GLN A 5 12.61 -37.91 -3.34
N GLN A 6 13.45 -38.67 -2.64
CA GLN A 6 14.50 -38.13 -1.77
C GLN A 6 15.50 -37.24 -2.53
N TYR A 7 15.83 -37.62 -3.78
CA TYR A 7 16.70 -36.81 -4.61
C TYR A 7 16.04 -35.49 -5.06
N LEU A 8 14.77 -35.52 -5.43
CA LEU A 8 14.01 -34.34 -5.76
C LEU A 8 13.85 -33.40 -4.55
N ASP A 9 13.56 -33.97 -3.38
CA ASP A 9 13.50 -33.20 -2.13
C ASP A 9 14.86 -32.54 -1.81
N HIS A 10 15.96 -33.27 -2.02
CA HIS A 10 17.30 -32.72 -1.86
C HIS A 10 17.58 -31.56 -2.82
N LEU A 11 17.25 -31.72 -4.10
CA LEU A 11 17.40 -30.65 -5.09
C LEU A 11 16.52 -29.43 -4.75
N TYR A 12 15.29 -29.66 -4.30
CA TYR A 12 14.39 -28.60 -3.90
C TYR A 12 14.92 -27.80 -2.71
N GLN A 13 15.52 -28.46 -1.73
CA GLN A 13 16.16 -27.79 -0.58
C GLN A 13 17.40 -26.98 -0.96
N GLN A 14 18.02 -27.25 -2.11
CA GLN A 14 19.15 -26.49 -2.63
C GLN A 14 18.75 -25.28 -3.47
N VAL A 15 17.46 -25.13 -3.78
CA VAL A 15 16.96 -23.93 -4.48
C VAL A 15 17.21 -22.70 -3.60
N PRO A 16 17.90 -21.68 -4.12
CA PRO A 16 18.10 -20.46 -3.35
C PRO A 16 16.79 -19.90 -2.83
N VAL A 17 16.78 -19.50 -1.57
CA VAL A 17 15.65 -18.80 -1.01
C VAL A 17 15.54 -17.46 -1.73
N GLY A 18 14.41 -17.23 -2.41
CA GLY A 18 14.16 -15.99 -3.14
C GLY A 18 14.23 -14.74 -2.24
N ASP A 19 14.21 -13.59 -2.85
CA ASP A 19 14.12 -12.32 -2.13
C ASP A 19 12.83 -12.24 -1.26
N PRO A 20 12.70 -11.28 -0.36
CA PRO A 20 11.53 -11.17 0.52
C PRO A 20 10.20 -11.09 -0.23
N LEU A 21 10.17 -10.48 -1.42
CA LEU A 21 8.97 -10.38 -2.25
C LEU A 21 8.58 -11.74 -2.83
N GLN A 22 9.56 -12.51 -3.33
CA GLN A 22 9.33 -13.88 -3.82
C GLN A 22 8.86 -14.81 -2.70
N GLN A 23 9.43 -14.67 -1.50
CA GLN A 23 8.98 -15.42 -0.33
C GLN A 23 7.53 -15.08 0.06
N PHE A 24 7.18 -13.81 -0.01
CA PHE A 24 5.83 -13.32 0.29
C PHE A 24 4.79 -13.87 -0.72
N ALA A 25 5.14 -13.90 -2.01
CA ALA A 25 4.26 -14.34 -3.08
C ALA A 25 4.22 -15.86 -3.25
N ARG A 26 5.06 -16.62 -2.54
CA ARG A 26 5.18 -18.08 -2.68
C ARG A 26 3.86 -18.79 -2.37
N GLY A 27 3.43 -19.62 -3.33
CA GLY A 27 2.17 -20.36 -3.25
C GLY A 27 0.98 -19.67 -3.91
N TYR A 28 1.18 -18.43 -4.38
CA TYR A 28 0.16 -17.65 -5.11
C TYR A 28 0.55 -17.41 -6.58
N GLU A 29 1.63 -18.08 -7.04
CA GLU A 29 2.09 -17.95 -8.42
C GLU A 29 1.07 -18.52 -9.39
N ASP A 30 0.85 -17.79 -10.48
CA ASP A 30 -0.10 -18.14 -11.56
C ASP A 30 -1.54 -18.37 -11.07
N TYR A 31 -1.92 -17.82 -9.95
CA TYR A 31 -3.27 -17.93 -9.41
C TYR A 31 -4.08 -16.67 -9.73
N LEU A 32 -5.32 -16.85 -10.24
CA LEU A 32 -6.24 -15.74 -10.49
C LEU A 32 -6.81 -15.22 -9.18
N GLN A 33 -6.50 -13.96 -8.87
CA GLN A 33 -7.03 -13.29 -7.70
C GLN A 33 -7.93 -12.14 -8.13
N CYS A 34 -9.09 -12.00 -7.49
CA CYS A 34 -9.89 -10.80 -7.65
C CYS A 34 -9.20 -9.65 -6.91
N PRO A 35 -9.11 -8.46 -7.52
CA PRO A 35 -8.55 -7.30 -6.85
C PRO A 35 -9.40 -6.92 -5.64
N LEU A 36 -8.73 -6.51 -4.57
CA LEU A 36 -9.39 -5.91 -3.42
C LEU A 36 -10.03 -4.58 -3.81
N GLN A 37 -11.11 -4.21 -3.11
CA GLN A 37 -11.84 -2.96 -3.30
C GLN A 37 -11.91 -2.18 -1.98
N PRO A 38 -10.79 -1.61 -1.48
CA PRO A 38 -10.74 -0.99 -0.15
C PRO A 38 -11.65 0.22 -0.02
N LEU A 39 -11.97 0.89 -1.15
CA LEU A 39 -12.89 2.02 -1.14
C LEU A 39 -14.34 1.57 -0.92
N MET A 40 -14.75 0.44 -1.49
CA MET A 40 -16.09 -0.11 -1.38
C MET A 40 -16.27 -0.94 -0.11
N ASP A 41 -15.26 -1.75 0.23
CA ASP A 41 -15.32 -2.73 1.30
C ASP A 41 -14.59 -2.25 2.57
N ASN A 42 -15.03 -2.73 3.72
CA ASN A 42 -14.30 -2.60 4.97
C ASN A 42 -13.44 -3.85 5.15
N LEU A 43 -12.16 -3.74 4.84
CA LEU A 43 -11.23 -4.86 4.93
C LEU A 43 -11.10 -5.37 6.38
N GLU A 44 -10.93 -6.68 6.51
CA GLU A 44 -10.69 -7.32 7.79
C GLU A 44 -9.25 -7.05 8.29
N SER A 45 -9.07 -7.12 9.61
CA SER A 45 -7.78 -6.86 10.25
C SER A 45 -6.66 -7.78 9.74
N GLN A 46 -6.99 -9.03 9.37
CA GLN A 46 -6.04 -9.98 8.81
C GLN A 46 -5.49 -9.55 7.44
N THR A 47 -6.31 -8.90 6.62
CA THR A 47 -5.88 -8.36 5.32
C THR A 47 -4.82 -7.28 5.51
N TYR A 48 -5.04 -6.36 6.44
CA TYR A 48 -4.02 -5.34 6.80
C TYR A 48 -2.72 -5.98 7.32
N GLU A 49 -2.82 -7.05 8.11
CA GLU A 49 -1.64 -7.78 8.59
C GLU A 49 -0.80 -8.32 7.43
N VAL A 50 -1.45 -8.82 6.36
CA VAL A 50 -0.76 -9.28 5.17
C VAL A 50 -0.02 -8.12 4.48
N PHE A 51 -0.66 -6.96 4.33
CA PHE A 51 -0.02 -5.77 3.75
C PHE A 51 1.19 -5.30 4.55
N GLU A 52 1.09 -5.38 5.89
CA GLU A 52 2.16 -4.96 6.80
C GLU A 52 3.39 -5.88 6.77
N LYS A 53 3.30 -7.07 6.16
CA LYS A 53 4.43 -7.99 5.99
C LYS A 53 5.43 -7.57 4.92
N ASP A 54 5.15 -6.54 4.12
CA ASP A 54 6.09 -5.99 3.15
C ASP A 54 7.04 -4.99 3.82
N PRO A 55 8.27 -5.41 4.18
CA PRO A 55 9.20 -4.53 4.89
C PRO A 55 9.80 -3.46 3.98
N VAL A 56 9.88 -3.73 2.68
CA VAL A 56 10.49 -2.81 1.71
C VAL A 56 9.59 -1.60 1.52
N LYS A 57 8.31 -1.81 1.29
CA LYS A 57 7.32 -0.75 1.12
C LYS A 57 7.40 0.29 2.23
N TYR A 58 7.24 -0.13 3.47
CA TYR A 58 7.22 0.81 4.60
C TYR A 58 8.59 1.44 4.91
N SER A 59 9.69 0.74 4.62
CA SER A 59 11.03 1.31 4.71
C SER A 59 11.24 2.44 3.69
N GLU A 60 10.76 2.26 2.46
CA GLU A 60 10.87 3.31 1.43
C GLU A 60 9.98 4.50 1.73
N TYR A 61 8.75 4.30 2.25
CA TYR A 61 7.92 5.39 2.75
C TYR A 61 8.60 6.17 3.88
N GLU A 62 9.22 5.50 4.85
CA GLU A 62 9.95 6.16 5.93
C GLU A 62 11.10 7.03 5.40
N LYS A 63 11.87 6.52 4.44
CA LYS A 63 12.95 7.28 3.78
C LYS A 63 12.42 8.50 3.03
N ALA A 64 11.32 8.34 2.28
CA ALA A 64 10.70 9.43 1.54
C ALA A 64 10.16 10.52 2.48
N ILE A 65 9.47 10.13 3.54
CA ILE A 65 8.97 11.07 4.55
C ILE A 65 10.13 11.80 5.21
N LYS A 66 11.20 11.08 5.61
CA LYS A 66 12.39 11.69 6.19
C LYS A 66 13.03 12.71 5.26
N ALA A 67 13.18 12.40 3.97
CA ALA A 67 13.72 13.33 2.99
C ALA A 67 12.84 14.58 2.88
N ALA A 68 11.51 14.42 2.75
CA ALA A 68 10.57 15.53 2.70
C ALA A 68 10.64 16.44 3.94
N LEU A 69 10.75 15.85 5.13
CA LEU A 69 10.92 16.60 6.38
C LEU A 69 12.21 17.44 6.37
N MET A 70 13.31 16.88 5.86
CA MET A 70 14.60 17.57 5.77
C MET A 70 14.60 18.69 4.71
N ASP A 71 13.82 18.52 3.64
CA ASP A 71 13.66 19.53 2.61
C ASP A 71 12.83 20.74 3.10
N LEU A 72 11.76 20.46 3.86
CA LEU A 72 10.82 21.47 4.35
C LEU A 72 11.30 22.23 5.59
N VAL A 73 12.14 21.61 6.43
CA VAL A 73 12.66 22.23 7.67
C VAL A 73 14.19 22.17 7.69
N LYS A 74 14.82 23.32 7.60
CA LYS A 74 16.29 23.44 7.68
C LYS A 74 16.79 23.29 9.13
N GLU A 75 18.08 23.01 9.31
CA GLU A 75 18.68 22.79 10.64
C GLU A 75 18.47 23.99 11.60
N GLU A 76 18.41 25.22 11.07
CA GLU A 76 18.21 26.44 11.83
C GLU A 76 16.76 26.64 12.31
N GLU A 77 15.85 25.82 11.80
CA GLU A 77 14.41 25.90 12.06
C GLU A 77 13.87 24.77 12.96
N LEU A 78 14.71 23.82 13.36
CA LEU A 78 14.33 22.60 14.08
C LEU A 78 13.44 22.84 15.31
N ASP A 79 13.71 23.89 16.06
CA ASP A 79 12.94 24.21 17.28
C ASP A 79 11.77 25.16 17.05
N LYS A 80 11.64 25.72 15.85
CA LYS A 80 10.69 26.78 15.52
C LYS A 80 9.53 26.32 14.66
N LYS A 81 9.73 25.22 13.91
CA LYS A 81 8.79 24.76 12.91
C LYS A 81 8.31 23.35 13.20
N GLU A 82 7.01 23.21 13.30
CA GLU A 82 6.32 21.92 13.35
C GLU A 82 5.55 21.77 12.05
N LEU A 83 5.60 20.60 11.43
CA LEU A 83 4.89 20.29 10.20
C LEU A 83 3.64 19.47 10.49
N VAL A 84 2.60 19.71 9.71
CA VAL A 84 1.41 18.88 9.68
C VAL A 84 1.59 17.78 8.63
N LEU A 85 1.51 16.52 9.08
CA LEU A 85 1.55 15.36 8.22
C LEU A 85 0.21 14.63 8.30
N ILE A 86 -0.43 14.44 7.15
CA ILE A 86 -1.71 13.73 7.09
C ILE A 86 -1.50 12.40 6.37
N VAL A 87 -1.88 11.31 7.03
CA VAL A 87 -1.93 9.97 6.42
C VAL A 87 -3.38 9.68 6.06
N VAL A 88 -3.68 9.57 4.77
CA VAL A 88 -5.01 9.23 4.27
C VAL A 88 -5.08 7.75 3.88
N GLY A 89 -6.12 7.06 4.36
CA GLY A 89 -6.20 5.61 4.32
C GLY A 89 -5.18 4.99 5.28
N ALA A 90 -5.22 5.41 6.55
CA ALA A 90 -4.19 5.06 7.52
C ALA A 90 -4.13 3.56 7.87
N GLY A 91 -5.21 2.81 7.57
CA GLY A 91 -5.29 1.40 7.91
C GLY A 91 -5.04 1.14 9.39
N ARG A 92 -4.18 0.19 9.70
CA ARG A 92 -3.75 -0.09 11.08
C ARG A 92 -2.53 0.73 11.54
N GLY A 93 -2.19 1.80 10.80
CA GLY A 93 -1.18 2.78 11.18
C GLY A 93 0.29 2.49 10.80
N PRO A 94 0.60 1.64 9.80
CA PRO A 94 2.00 1.40 9.44
C PRO A 94 2.71 2.65 8.92
N LEU A 95 2.01 3.49 8.15
CA LEU A 95 2.54 4.76 7.66
C LEU A 95 2.63 5.83 8.77
N VAL A 96 1.74 5.80 9.75
CA VAL A 96 1.84 6.64 10.94
C VAL A 96 3.13 6.31 11.70
N ARG A 97 3.39 5.01 11.94
CA ARG A 97 4.65 4.56 12.57
C ARG A 97 5.88 4.97 11.76
N ALA A 98 5.83 4.86 10.42
CA ALA A 98 6.91 5.30 9.54
C ALA A 98 7.15 6.82 9.65
N ALA A 99 6.08 7.62 9.70
CA ALA A 99 6.17 9.07 9.86
C ALA A 99 6.80 9.47 11.21
N LEU A 100 6.39 8.84 12.30
CA LEU A 100 6.96 9.11 13.63
C LEU A 100 8.44 8.73 13.69
N ARG A 101 8.85 7.57 13.14
CA ARG A 101 10.28 7.20 13.05
C ARG A 101 11.07 8.17 12.18
N ALA A 102 10.50 8.61 11.05
CA ALA A 102 11.14 9.60 10.19
C ALA A 102 11.33 10.95 10.90
N SER A 103 10.35 11.39 11.68
CA SER A 103 10.41 12.57 12.53
C SER A 103 11.55 12.47 13.56
N GLU A 104 11.60 11.39 14.31
CA GLU A 104 12.65 11.12 15.29
C GLU A 104 14.04 11.09 14.62
N ALA A 105 14.18 10.30 13.55
CA ALA A 105 15.45 10.13 12.84
C ALA A 105 15.95 11.40 12.13
N SER A 106 15.06 12.33 11.82
CA SER A 106 15.38 13.63 11.22
C SER A 106 15.46 14.76 12.24
N ARG A 107 14.98 14.56 13.46
CA ARG A 107 14.77 15.58 14.49
C ARG A 107 13.85 16.73 14.06
N ARG A 108 12.89 16.45 13.17
CA ARG A 108 11.87 17.39 12.70
C ARG A 108 10.55 17.12 13.41
N LYS A 109 9.99 18.14 14.02
CA LYS A 109 8.70 18.02 14.75
C LYS A 109 7.55 17.91 13.76
N ILE A 110 6.66 16.95 14.02
CA ILE A 110 5.45 16.76 13.25
C ILE A 110 4.25 16.57 14.17
N ARG A 111 3.10 16.99 13.67
CA ARG A 111 1.78 16.63 14.17
C ARG A 111 1.09 15.79 13.10
N VAL A 112 0.58 14.60 13.47
CA VAL A 112 0.06 13.63 12.52
C VAL A 112 -1.45 13.51 12.63
N PHE A 113 -2.15 13.56 11.50
CA PHE A 113 -3.54 13.14 11.39
C PHE A 113 -3.60 11.80 10.66
N ALA A 114 -4.23 10.82 11.29
CA ALA A 114 -4.47 9.49 10.72
C ALA A 114 -5.93 9.37 10.31
N VAL A 115 -6.22 9.56 9.03
CA VAL A 115 -7.58 9.55 8.47
C VAL A 115 -7.90 8.15 7.94
N GLU A 116 -8.94 7.53 8.48
CA GLU A 116 -9.35 6.18 8.11
C GLU A 116 -10.87 6.05 8.15
N LYS A 117 -11.46 5.48 7.10
CA LYS A 117 -12.92 5.25 7.02
C LYS A 117 -13.35 3.90 7.58
N ASN A 118 -12.45 2.91 7.53
CA ASN A 118 -12.77 1.54 7.95
C ASN A 118 -12.84 1.43 9.48
N PRO A 119 -14.02 1.19 10.07
CA PRO A 119 -14.18 1.14 11.52
C PRO A 119 -13.35 0.05 12.17
N ASN A 120 -13.05 -1.05 11.46
CA ASN A 120 -12.20 -2.12 11.98
C ASN A 120 -10.75 -1.65 12.19
N ALA A 121 -10.23 -0.82 11.28
CA ALA A 121 -8.90 -0.25 11.39
C ALA A 121 -8.85 0.92 12.39
N VAL A 122 -9.90 1.74 12.46
CA VAL A 122 -9.99 2.87 13.40
C VAL A 122 -9.83 2.42 14.84
N ILE A 123 -10.42 1.28 15.24
CA ILE A 123 -10.25 0.74 16.60
C ILE A 123 -8.77 0.52 16.94
N THR A 124 -8.01 -0.06 15.99
CA THR A 124 -6.57 -0.29 16.16
C THR A 124 -5.80 1.02 16.25
N LEU A 125 -6.14 2.01 15.43
CA LEU A 125 -5.51 3.34 15.47
C LEU A 125 -5.74 4.03 16.81
N GLN A 126 -6.98 4.02 17.31
CA GLN A 126 -7.34 4.61 18.59
C GLN A 126 -6.63 3.95 19.77
N GLN A 127 -6.49 2.62 19.72
CA GLN A 127 -5.71 1.91 20.73
C GLN A 127 -4.23 2.33 20.71
N GLN A 128 -3.62 2.40 19.52
CA GLN A 128 -2.23 2.83 19.38
C GLN A 128 -2.04 4.30 19.79
N GLN A 129 -3.02 5.15 19.52
CA GLN A 129 -3.01 6.55 19.99
C GLN A 129 -2.95 6.59 21.52
N LEU A 130 -3.80 5.85 22.21
CA LEU A 130 -3.86 5.82 23.68
C LEU A 130 -2.60 5.23 24.31
N GLU A 131 -2.06 4.16 23.74
CA GLU A 131 -0.97 3.40 24.35
C GLU A 131 0.43 3.92 23.99
N MET A 132 0.60 4.52 22.79
CA MET A 132 1.93 4.77 22.24
C MET A 132 2.15 6.19 21.72
N TRP A 133 1.15 6.77 21.04
CA TRP A 133 1.36 8.00 20.28
C TRP A 133 0.94 9.27 21.02
N GLY A 134 -0.01 9.17 21.93
CA GLY A 134 -0.53 10.30 22.70
C GLY A 134 -1.01 11.44 21.78
N ASP A 135 -0.64 12.66 22.13
CA ASP A 135 -1.04 13.88 21.41
C ASP A 135 -0.30 14.11 20.08
N LEU A 136 0.69 13.28 19.74
CA LEU A 136 1.41 13.39 18.47
C LEU A 136 0.55 12.97 17.28
N VAL A 137 -0.47 12.15 17.50
CA VAL A 137 -1.34 11.61 16.46
C VAL A 137 -2.79 11.87 16.81
N THR A 138 -3.52 12.47 15.88
CA THR A 138 -4.98 12.59 15.95
C THR A 138 -5.61 11.58 15.00
N VAL A 139 -6.41 10.67 15.52
CA VAL A 139 -7.16 9.69 14.71
C VAL A 139 -8.48 10.31 14.25
N VAL A 140 -8.69 10.31 12.94
CA VAL A 140 -9.89 10.83 12.29
C VAL A 140 -10.67 9.68 11.64
N SER A 141 -11.81 9.32 12.23
CA SER A 141 -12.71 8.30 11.69
C SER A 141 -13.62 8.93 10.63
N SER A 142 -13.15 9.00 9.40
CA SER A 142 -13.88 9.60 8.28
C SER A 142 -13.34 9.11 6.94
N ASP A 143 -14.18 9.20 5.90
CA ASP A 143 -13.68 9.18 4.53
C ASP A 143 -12.90 10.47 4.26
N MET A 144 -11.72 10.34 3.66
CA MET A 144 -10.85 11.48 3.35
C MET A 144 -11.50 12.49 2.40
N ARG A 145 -12.46 12.05 1.59
CA ARG A 145 -13.20 12.92 0.67
C ARG A 145 -14.21 13.82 1.39
N ASP A 146 -14.73 13.35 2.52
CA ASP A 146 -15.75 14.04 3.32
C ASP A 146 -15.13 14.86 4.46
N TRP A 147 -13.92 14.52 4.88
CA TRP A 147 -13.22 15.23 5.93
C TRP A 147 -12.75 16.61 5.47
N ASN A 148 -12.96 17.63 6.30
CA ASN A 148 -12.55 19.00 6.06
C ASN A 148 -11.88 19.53 7.34
N PRO A 149 -10.55 19.43 7.46
CA PRO A 149 -9.83 20.05 8.57
C PRO A 149 -9.88 21.58 8.46
N PRO A 150 -9.70 22.31 9.58
CA PRO A 150 -9.47 23.74 9.52
C PRO A 150 -8.14 24.07 8.79
N GLU A 151 -8.01 25.28 8.23
CA GLU A 151 -6.86 25.63 7.39
C GLU A 151 -5.51 25.53 8.11
N GLU A 152 -5.48 25.80 9.42
CA GLU A 152 -4.29 25.63 10.26
C GLU A 152 -3.78 24.20 10.35
N ASP A 153 -4.64 23.22 10.04
CA ASP A 153 -4.35 21.78 10.03
C ASP A 153 -4.11 21.23 8.62
N TYR A 154 -4.03 22.11 7.60
CA TYR A 154 -3.68 21.64 6.26
C TYR A 154 -2.28 21.03 6.22
N ALA A 155 -2.12 19.99 5.40
CA ALA A 155 -0.91 19.19 5.32
C ALA A 155 0.26 19.94 4.67
N ASP A 156 1.41 19.91 5.32
CA ASP A 156 2.70 20.16 4.67
C ASP A 156 3.14 18.90 3.88
N ILE A 157 2.78 17.72 4.41
CA ILE A 157 3.04 16.42 3.78
C ILE A 157 1.77 15.57 3.83
N LEU A 158 1.30 15.13 2.66
CA LEU A 158 0.20 14.16 2.52
C LEU A 158 0.78 12.80 2.17
N VAL A 159 0.47 11.77 2.95
CA VAL A 159 0.98 10.42 2.74
C VAL A 159 -0.19 9.48 2.50
N SER A 160 -0.08 8.63 1.49
CA SER A 160 -1.10 7.63 1.17
C SER A 160 -0.48 6.34 0.66
N GLU A 161 -1.15 5.22 0.88
CA GLU A 161 -0.88 3.95 0.21
C GLU A 161 -2.25 3.40 -0.24
N LEU A 162 -2.66 3.81 -1.46
CA LEU A 162 -3.97 3.59 -2.05
C LEU A 162 -3.85 2.99 -3.46
N LEU A 163 -2.66 2.48 -3.80
CA LEU A 163 -2.37 1.93 -5.12
C LEU A 163 -2.56 0.41 -5.12
N GLY A 164 -3.32 -0.08 -6.08
CA GLY A 164 -3.39 -1.49 -6.39
C GLY A 164 -2.28 -1.95 -7.36
N SER A 165 -2.35 -3.19 -7.82
CA SER A 165 -1.34 -3.81 -8.69
C SER A 165 -1.15 -3.09 -10.03
N PHE A 166 -2.12 -2.31 -10.47
CA PHE A 166 -2.06 -1.48 -11.67
C PHE A 166 -2.07 0.04 -11.36
N GLY A 167 -1.90 0.44 -10.12
CA GLY A 167 -2.02 1.82 -9.67
C GLY A 167 -3.47 2.19 -9.36
N ASP A 168 -4.22 2.68 -10.33
CA ASP A 168 -5.58 3.23 -10.17
C ASP A 168 -6.66 2.21 -9.84
N ASN A 169 -6.39 0.92 -9.95
CA ASN A 169 -7.42 -0.11 -9.81
C ASN A 169 -8.04 -0.22 -8.40
N GLU A 170 -7.51 0.52 -7.43
CA GLU A 170 -8.11 0.73 -6.10
C GLU A 170 -8.65 2.15 -5.91
N LEU A 171 -8.85 2.89 -7.00
CA LEU A 171 -9.46 4.23 -7.06
C LEU A 171 -8.67 5.30 -6.28
N SER A 172 -7.33 5.22 -6.33
CA SER A 172 -6.44 6.23 -5.74
C SER A 172 -6.69 7.64 -6.27
N PRO A 173 -6.91 7.87 -7.58
CA PRO A 173 -7.20 9.21 -8.09
C PRO A 173 -8.46 9.82 -7.46
N GLU A 174 -9.55 9.06 -7.34
CA GLU A 174 -10.81 9.53 -6.76
C GLU A 174 -10.66 9.88 -5.29
N CYS A 175 -9.87 9.09 -4.56
CA CYS A 175 -9.58 9.35 -3.16
C CYS A 175 -8.73 10.62 -2.97
N LEU A 176 -7.65 10.74 -3.76
CA LEU A 176 -6.72 11.85 -3.65
C LEU A 176 -7.28 13.15 -4.21
N ASP A 177 -8.18 13.12 -5.20
CA ASP A 177 -8.92 14.30 -5.64
C ASP A 177 -9.69 14.93 -4.46
N GLY A 178 -10.31 14.10 -3.64
CA GLY A 178 -10.98 14.55 -2.42
C GLY A 178 -10.04 15.04 -1.31
N ALA A 179 -8.82 14.50 -1.24
CA ALA A 179 -7.86 14.80 -0.17
C ALA A 179 -6.91 15.97 -0.51
N GLN A 180 -6.62 16.23 -1.78
CA GLN A 180 -5.68 17.29 -2.17
C GLN A 180 -6.12 18.69 -1.74
N LYS A 181 -7.42 18.90 -1.47
CA LYS A 181 -7.97 20.18 -1.02
C LYS A 181 -7.38 20.69 0.29
N PHE A 182 -6.88 19.79 1.13
CA PHE A 182 -6.23 20.14 2.39
C PHE A 182 -4.70 19.96 2.37
N LEU A 183 -4.10 19.81 1.18
CA LEU A 183 -2.66 19.95 1.01
C LEU A 183 -2.31 21.43 0.78
N LYS A 184 -1.38 21.96 1.57
CA LYS A 184 -0.92 23.37 1.43
C LYS A 184 -0.31 23.61 0.06
N PRO A 185 -0.39 24.86 -0.47
CA PRO A 185 0.40 25.23 -1.63
C PRO A 185 1.90 24.98 -1.39
N GLY A 186 2.53 24.19 -2.27
CA GLY A 186 3.92 23.74 -2.10
C GLY A 186 4.11 22.57 -1.14
N GLY A 187 3.04 22.00 -0.61
CA GLY A 187 3.07 20.76 0.17
C GLY A 187 3.46 19.54 -0.69
N ILE A 188 3.93 18.50 -0.03
CA ILE A 188 4.48 17.31 -0.68
C ILE A 188 3.48 16.16 -0.54
N SER A 189 3.15 15.51 -1.66
CA SER A 189 2.38 14.25 -1.66
C SER A 189 3.34 13.05 -1.80
N ILE A 190 3.14 12.04 -0.98
CA ILE A 190 3.90 10.77 -1.01
C ILE A 190 2.89 9.62 -1.14
N PRO A 191 2.91 8.86 -2.25
CA PRO A 191 3.79 9.01 -3.41
C PRO A 191 3.49 10.28 -4.22
N TYR A 192 4.49 10.75 -4.96
CA TYR A 192 4.35 11.89 -5.87
C TYR A 192 3.75 11.46 -7.22
N SER A 193 4.16 10.31 -7.70
CA SER A 193 3.71 9.75 -8.98
C SER A 193 3.88 8.23 -8.99
N TYR A 194 3.20 7.59 -9.91
CA TYR A 194 3.38 6.18 -10.22
C TYR A 194 3.29 5.97 -11.74
N THR A 195 3.76 4.82 -12.21
CA THR A 195 3.72 4.45 -13.62
C THR A 195 3.17 3.04 -13.75
N SER A 196 2.09 2.90 -14.51
CA SER A 196 1.52 1.60 -14.86
C SER A 196 2.03 1.16 -16.23
N TYR A 197 2.29 -0.14 -16.39
CA TYR A 197 2.82 -0.71 -17.61
C TYR A 197 1.80 -1.66 -18.24
N ILE A 198 1.67 -1.61 -19.55
CA ILE A 198 0.80 -2.51 -20.34
C ILE A 198 1.67 -3.33 -21.28
N GLY A 199 1.48 -4.64 -21.26
CA GLY A 199 2.16 -5.58 -22.14
C GLY A 199 1.22 -6.71 -22.58
N PRO A 200 1.26 -7.13 -23.87
CA PRO A 200 0.48 -8.28 -24.30
C PRO A 200 1.02 -9.57 -23.66
N LEU A 201 0.11 -10.43 -23.24
CA LEU A 201 0.40 -11.73 -22.65
C LEU A 201 -0.39 -12.82 -23.38
N GLN A 202 0.25 -13.96 -23.61
CA GLN A 202 -0.42 -15.18 -24.07
C GLN A 202 -0.12 -16.30 -23.11
N SER A 203 -1.15 -16.83 -22.44
CA SER A 203 -1.06 -17.96 -21.53
C SER A 203 -2.27 -18.88 -21.67
N SER A 204 -2.04 -20.11 -22.10
CA SER A 204 -3.11 -21.12 -22.22
C SER A 204 -3.68 -21.48 -20.84
N LYS A 205 -2.84 -21.51 -19.80
CA LYS A 205 -3.26 -21.78 -18.42
C LYS A 205 -4.23 -20.73 -17.95
N LEU A 206 -3.81 -19.45 -17.94
CA LEU A 206 -4.64 -18.34 -17.47
C LEU A 206 -5.92 -18.19 -18.29
N TYR A 207 -5.84 -18.33 -19.61
CA TYR A 207 -7.03 -18.29 -20.46
C TYR A 207 -8.06 -19.36 -20.08
N ASN A 208 -7.62 -20.60 -19.84
CA ASN A 208 -8.52 -21.69 -19.47
C ASN A 208 -9.09 -21.47 -18.06
N GLU A 209 -8.32 -20.96 -17.11
CA GLU A 209 -8.79 -20.65 -15.78
C GLU A 209 -9.84 -19.54 -15.82
N VAL A 210 -9.59 -18.43 -16.51
CA VAL A 210 -10.57 -17.34 -16.71
C VAL A 210 -11.84 -17.87 -17.38
N ARG A 211 -11.68 -18.69 -18.43
CA ARG A 211 -12.83 -19.31 -19.12
C ARG A 211 -13.68 -20.19 -18.20
N ASN A 212 -13.07 -20.82 -17.20
CA ASN A 212 -13.76 -21.72 -16.27
C ASN A 212 -14.41 -20.94 -15.07
N CYS A 213 -14.03 -19.70 -14.82
CA CYS A 213 -14.61 -18.83 -13.80
C CYS A 213 -15.99 -18.31 -14.21
N LYS A 214 -16.91 -19.18 -14.64
CA LYS A 214 -18.25 -18.77 -15.06
C LYS A 214 -19.11 -18.43 -13.87
N ASP A 215 -19.71 -17.26 -13.93
CA ASP A 215 -20.79 -16.82 -13.05
C ASP A 215 -22.08 -16.81 -13.88
N GLU A 216 -22.98 -17.76 -13.61
CA GLU A 216 -24.23 -17.92 -14.36
C GLU A 216 -25.18 -16.72 -14.19
N THR A 217 -24.94 -15.88 -13.21
CA THR A 217 -25.74 -14.68 -12.95
C THR A 217 -25.30 -13.47 -13.77
N LYS A 218 -24.13 -13.55 -14.43
CA LYS A 218 -23.51 -12.47 -15.19
C LYS A 218 -23.51 -12.73 -16.69
N HIS A 219 -23.21 -11.68 -17.44
CA HIS A 219 -23.00 -11.81 -18.89
C HIS A 219 -21.92 -12.86 -19.21
N PRO A 220 -22.07 -13.67 -20.28
CA PRO A 220 -21.17 -14.79 -20.60
C PRO A 220 -19.68 -14.43 -20.75
N LEU A 221 -19.38 -13.16 -21.01
CA LEU A 221 -17.99 -12.67 -21.16
C LEU A 221 -17.50 -11.87 -19.93
N ALA A 222 -18.31 -11.71 -18.89
CA ALA A 222 -17.96 -10.89 -17.72
C ALA A 222 -16.68 -11.38 -17.02
N ASN A 223 -16.40 -12.67 -17.06
CA ASN A 223 -15.17 -13.26 -16.52
C ASN A 223 -13.91 -12.82 -17.31
N PHE A 224 -14.03 -12.50 -18.59
CA PHE A 224 -12.92 -11.96 -19.40
C PHE A 224 -12.73 -10.43 -19.23
N GLU A 225 -13.72 -9.76 -18.66
CA GLU A 225 -13.68 -8.32 -18.36
C GLU A 225 -13.22 -8.04 -16.92
N THR A 226 -13.08 -9.09 -16.11
CA THR A 226 -12.60 -8.96 -14.74
C THR A 226 -11.09 -8.68 -14.72
N PRO A 227 -10.63 -7.63 -14.03
CA PRO A 227 -9.21 -7.28 -13.94
C PRO A 227 -8.51 -8.14 -12.88
N TYR A 228 -8.24 -9.40 -13.20
CA TYR A 228 -7.57 -10.31 -12.27
C TYR A 228 -6.14 -9.85 -11.93
N VAL A 229 -5.75 -10.06 -10.69
CA VAL A 229 -4.37 -9.91 -10.21
C VAL A 229 -3.69 -11.28 -10.25
N VAL A 230 -2.55 -11.35 -10.91
CA VAL A 230 -1.77 -12.60 -11.04
C VAL A 230 -0.31 -12.33 -10.74
N HIS A 231 0.25 -13.10 -9.83
CA HIS A 231 1.69 -13.12 -9.60
C HIS A 231 2.32 -14.22 -10.44
N PHE A 232 3.15 -13.85 -11.42
CA PHE A 232 3.79 -14.81 -12.30
C PHE A 232 4.97 -15.49 -11.62
N GLN A 233 5.14 -16.80 -11.91
CA GLN A 233 6.33 -17.51 -11.52
C GLN A 233 7.56 -16.94 -12.24
N VAL A 234 8.57 -16.53 -11.47
CA VAL A 234 9.72 -15.71 -11.94
C VAL A 234 10.63 -16.39 -12.96
N ASN A 235 10.40 -17.66 -13.29
CA ASN A 235 11.21 -18.40 -14.26
C ASN A 235 10.89 -18.11 -15.73
N GLU A 236 9.85 -17.34 -16.02
CA GLU A 236 9.59 -16.89 -17.37
C GLU A 236 10.44 -15.66 -17.64
N LYS A 237 11.57 -15.87 -18.28
CA LYS A 237 12.35 -14.78 -18.90
C LYS A 237 11.43 -14.15 -19.94
N PHE A 238 10.78 -13.05 -19.57
CA PHE A 238 10.18 -12.19 -20.58
C PHE A 238 11.29 -11.78 -21.54
N LEU A 239 11.25 -12.31 -22.73
CA LEU A 239 12.13 -11.89 -23.82
C LEU A 239 11.75 -10.46 -24.15
N HIS A 240 12.47 -9.51 -23.59
CA HIS A 240 12.50 -8.16 -24.11
C HIS A 240 13.13 -8.25 -25.49
N HIS A 241 12.30 -8.41 -26.51
CA HIS A 241 12.72 -8.05 -27.86
C HIS A 241 12.71 -6.53 -27.91
N ARG A 242 13.93 -5.99 -28.00
CA ARG A 242 14.16 -4.60 -28.39
C ARG A 242 13.70 -4.36 -29.81
#